data_483881c05d939faf781bb5286145542d
#
_entry.id   483881c05d939faf781bb5286145542d
#
_cell.length_a   1.000
_cell.length_b   1.000
_cell.length_c   1.000
_cell.angle_alpha   90.00
_cell.angle_beta   90.00
_cell.angle_gamma   90.00
#
_symmetry.space_group_name_H-M   'P 1'
#
loop_
_entity.id
_entity.type
_entity.pdbx_description
1 polymer ?
#
loop_
_entity_poly.entity_id
_entity_poly.type
_entity_poly.pdbx_seq_one_letter_code
_entity_poly.pdbx_strand_id
1 'polypeptide(L)'
;MQKIPFLTLDKVREIVKTYPTPWHIYDEKGIRENAKRLNEAFSWNKGFKEYFAVKATPNPFIMNILKECGCGMDCSSMTELELSDACGFSGKDIMFSSNETPIEEFKFANDLGAIINLDDITHIEYVEEICKKLPETMSARYNPGGIFTMSNGIMDNPGDAKYGMTPDQIIEAFNIMKSKGVKYFGIHAFLASNTVTNEYYPKLAKELFEFAVRIKNECGICVSFINLSGGVGIPYTPDQEPNDIFEIGKGVKKVYDEVLVANDIKDVAIFTELGRYMLAPYGALVTEAIHEKHTHKEYIGVDACAVNLMRPAMYGAYHHLSVLGKEEKIADHTYDVVGSLCENNDKFAIDRKLPKIDKGDYIYIHDTGAHGFAMGYNYNGKLKSAELLLQEDGNVKLIRRAETDKDYFATFDFCDIMDKYLK
;
A
#
# COMPACT_ATOMS: atom_id res chain seq x y z
N MET A 1 -15.65 14.73 6.64
CA MET A 1 -16.55 13.52 6.64
C MET A 1 -16.48 12.85 8.00
N GLN A 2 -17.60 12.41 8.59
CA GLN A 2 -17.59 11.64 9.83
C GLN A 2 -16.97 10.26 9.60
N LYS A 3 -15.97 9.90 10.40
CA LYS A 3 -15.37 8.56 10.39
C LYS A 3 -16.25 7.61 11.20
N ILE A 4 -16.80 6.60 10.58
CA ILE A 4 -17.71 5.63 11.21
C ILE A 4 -17.02 4.27 11.25
N PRO A 5 -16.89 3.63 12.44
CA PRO A 5 -16.40 2.28 12.54
C PRO A 5 -17.30 1.29 11.75
N PHE A 6 -16.73 0.34 11.03
CA PHE A 6 -17.50 -0.75 10.42
C PHE A 6 -17.82 -1.88 11.41
N LEU A 7 -17.33 -1.78 12.64
CA LEU A 7 -17.65 -2.68 13.75
C LEU A 7 -18.44 -1.95 14.83
N THR A 8 -19.44 -2.62 15.38
CA THR A 8 -20.12 -2.18 16.60
C THR A 8 -19.39 -2.66 17.85
N LEU A 9 -19.63 -2.00 18.99
CA LEU A 9 -19.10 -2.43 20.29
C LEU A 9 -19.49 -3.88 20.61
N ASP A 10 -20.72 -4.30 20.32
CA ASP A 10 -21.18 -5.66 20.60
C ASP A 10 -20.44 -6.70 19.74
N LYS A 11 -20.16 -6.36 18.46
CA LYS A 11 -19.37 -7.24 17.61
C LYS A 11 -17.93 -7.35 18.11
N VAL A 12 -17.31 -6.27 18.58
CA VAL A 12 -15.97 -6.32 19.18
C VAL A 12 -15.99 -7.17 20.45
N ARG A 13 -17.00 -7.03 21.34
CA ARG A 13 -17.16 -7.88 22.52
C ARG A 13 -17.36 -9.36 22.19
N GLU A 14 -17.97 -9.67 21.07
CA GLU A 14 -18.06 -11.05 20.56
C GLU A 14 -16.69 -11.57 20.14
N ILE A 15 -15.96 -10.79 19.32
CA ILE A 15 -14.66 -11.16 18.77
C ILE A 15 -13.61 -11.39 19.87
N VAL A 16 -13.55 -10.52 20.87
CA VAL A 16 -12.52 -10.60 21.93
C VAL A 16 -12.65 -11.84 22.83
N LYS A 17 -13.80 -12.51 22.84
CA LYS A 17 -13.95 -13.79 23.54
C LYS A 17 -13.08 -14.90 22.92
N THR A 18 -12.77 -14.77 21.62
CA THR A 18 -11.94 -15.75 20.90
C THR A 18 -10.56 -15.19 20.59
N TYR A 19 -10.48 -13.91 20.23
CA TYR A 19 -9.26 -13.22 19.82
C TYR A 19 -9.06 -11.99 20.70
N PRO A 20 -8.24 -12.08 21.78
CA PRO A 20 -7.91 -10.92 22.61
C PRO A 20 -7.29 -9.79 21.81
N THR A 21 -7.55 -8.54 22.20
CA THR A 21 -6.89 -7.36 21.65
C THR A 21 -5.39 -7.34 21.97
N PRO A 22 -4.53 -6.59 21.22
CA PRO A 22 -4.90 -5.85 20.02
C PRO A 22 -4.97 -6.75 18.78
N TRP A 23 -5.71 -6.34 17.77
CA TRP A 23 -5.70 -6.99 16.45
C TRP A 23 -6.07 -6.01 15.34
N HIS A 24 -5.53 -6.25 14.13
CA HIS A 24 -6.02 -5.65 12.91
C HIS A 24 -7.23 -6.42 12.38
N ILE A 25 -8.17 -5.71 11.77
CA ILE A 25 -9.31 -6.33 11.11
C ILE A 25 -9.60 -5.63 9.80
N TYR A 26 -9.98 -6.42 8.79
CA TYR A 26 -10.30 -5.94 7.46
C TYR A 26 -11.75 -6.24 7.10
N ASP A 27 -12.41 -5.31 6.40
CA ASP A 27 -13.77 -5.43 5.90
C ASP A 27 -13.77 -5.98 4.47
N GLU A 28 -14.07 -7.27 4.30
CA GLU A 28 -14.10 -7.92 2.99
C GLU A 28 -15.06 -7.23 2.03
N LYS A 29 -16.28 -6.89 2.49
CA LYS A 29 -17.27 -6.24 1.67
C LYS A 29 -16.79 -4.89 1.14
N GLY A 30 -16.25 -4.05 2.01
CA GLY A 30 -15.70 -2.76 1.63
C GLY A 30 -14.54 -2.86 0.63
N ILE A 31 -13.66 -3.84 0.80
CA ILE A 31 -12.56 -4.11 -0.13
C ILE A 31 -13.09 -4.48 -1.52
N ARG A 32 -14.06 -5.39 -1.61
CA ARG A 32 -14.66 -5.82 -2.88
C ARG A 32 -15.40 -4.69 -3.60
N GLU A 33 -16.18 -3.92 -2.85
CA GLU A 33 -16.91 -2.76 -3.38
C GLU A 33 -15.95 -1.71 -3.92
N ASN A 34 -14.85 -1.44 -3.22
CA ASN A 34 -13.85 -0.47 -3.66
C ASN A 34 -13.11 -0.92 -4.92
N ALA A 35 -12.70 -2.18 -4.99
CA ALA A 35 -12.08 -2.76 -6.18
C ALA A 35 -13.02 -2.68 -7.41
N LYS A 36 -14.30 -2.97 -7.20
CA LYS A 36 -15.32 -2.83 -8.25
C LYS A 36 -15.44 -1.39 -8.73
N ARG A 37 -15.52 -0.41 -7.82
CA ARG A 37 -15.60 1.01 -8.17
C ARG A 37 -14.39 1.49 -8.96
N LEU A 38 -13.18 1.04 -8.61
CA LEU A 38 -11.97 1.35 -9.36
C LEU A 38 -12.05 0.81 -10.79
N ASN A 39 -12.41 -0.47 -10.95
CA ASN A 39 -12.57 -1.08 -12.28
C ASN A 39 -13.64 -0.38 -13.12
N GLU A 40 -14.76 0.02 -12.52
CA GLU A 40 -15.83 0.77 -13.20
C GLU A 40 -15.34 2.15 -13.66
N ALA A 41 -14.59 2.88 -12.83
CA ALA A 41 -14.07 4.21 -13.13
C ALA A 41 -13.10 4.22 -14.32
N PHE A 42 -12.37 3.13 -14.54
CA PHE A 42 -11.43 2.96 -15.65
C PHE A 42 -11.93 2.02 -16.77
N SER A 43 -13.18 1.61 -16.75
CA SER A 43 -13.79 0.69 -17.73
C SER A 43 -13.75 1.19 -19.18
N TRP A 44 -13.52 2.49 -19.41
CA TRP A 44 -13.31 3.08 -20.71
C TRP A 44 -12.00 2.61 -21.38
N ASN A 45 -11.00 2.14 -20.62
CA ASN A 45 -9.74 1.58 -21.11
C ASN A 45 -9.82 0.04 -21.05
N LYS A 46 -9.90 -0.62 -22.20
CA LYS A 46 -10.04 -2.08 -22.29
C LYS A 46 -8.87 -2.86 -21.70
N GLY A 47 -7.69 -2.23 -21.62
CA GLY A 47 -6.47 -2.82 -21.06
C GLY A 47 -6.25 -2.45 -19.59
N PHE A 48 -7.17 -1.73 -18.95
CA PHE A 48 -7.01 -1.31 -17.56
C PHE A 48 -6.78 -2.49 -16.64
N LYS A 49 -5.81 -2.33 -15.74
CA LYS A 49 -5.55 -3.30 -14.68
C LYS A 49 -4.99 -2.61 -13.44
N GLU A 50 -5.59 -2.92 -12.30
CA GLU A 50 -5.00 -2.64 -11.00
C GLU A 50 -4.01 -3.75 -10.64
N TYR A 51 -2.79 -3.37 -10.31
CA TYR A 51 -1.78 -4.23 -9.68
C TYR A 51 -1.66 -3.82 -8.22
N PHE A 52 -2.32 -4.53 -7.34
CA PHE A 52 -2.29 -4.20 -5.92
C PHE A 52 -0.87 -4.20 -5.37
N ALA A 53 -0.43 -3.09 -4.78
CA ALA A 53 0.88 -2.98 -4.14
C ALA A 53 0.96 -3.89 -2.90
N VAL A 54 1.60 -5.06 -3.03
CA VAL A 54 1.64 -6.10 -1.99
C VAL A 54 2.19 -5.57 -0.67
N LYS A 55 3.19 -4.68 -0.71
CA LYS A 55 3.77 -4.00 0.46
C LYS A 55 2.75 -3.31 1.36
N ALA A 56 1.59 -2.94 0.83
CA ALA A 56 0.56 -2.27 1.62
C ALA A 56 -0.09 -3.21 2.63
N THR A 57 -0.34 -4.47 2.24
CA THR A 57 -0.93 -5.51 3.10
C THR A 57 -0.60 -6.90 2.55
N PRO A 58 0.61 -7.45 2.84
CA PRO A 58 1.07 -8.74 2.34
C PRO A 58 0.39 -9.89 3.09
N ASN A 59 -0.89 -10.12 2.80
CA ASN A 59 -1.69 -11.17 3.40
C ASN A 59 -2.40 -11.98 2.30
N PRO A 60 -2.19 -13.32 2.22
CA PRO A 60 -2.72 -14.15 1.13
C PRO A 60 -4.24 -14.16 1.05
N PHE A 61 -4.95 -14.00 2.17
CA PHE A 61 -6.42 -13.91 2.15
C PHE A 61 -6.89 -12.62 1.46
N ILE A 62 -6.27 -11.50 1.76
CA ILE A 62 -6.57 -10.21 1.12
C ILE A 62 -6.18 -10.24 -0.37
N MET A 63 -5.01 -10.80 -0.69
CA MET A 63 -4.55 -10.94 -2.09
C MET A 63 -5.52 -11.79 -2.91
N ASN A 64 -6.06 -12.88 -2.34
CA ASN A 64 -7.05 -13.71 -3.03
C ASN A 64 -8.39 -12.98 -3.25
N ILE A 65 -8.86 -12.18 -2.30
CA ILE A 65 -10.04 -11.32 -2.50
C ILE A 65 -9.82 -10.37 -3.68
N LEU A 66 -8.66 -9.72 -3.75
CA LEU A 66 -8.32 -8.81 -4.84
C LEU A 66 -8.14 -9.54 -6.18
N LYS A 67 -7.60 -10.78 -6.18
CA LYS A 67 -7.54 -11.65 -7.35
C LYS A 67 -8.92 -11.93 -7.93
N GLU A 68 -9.90 -12.28 -7.08
CA GLU A 68 -11.29 -12.49 -7.47
C GLU A 68 -11.93 -11.22 -8.05
N CYS A 69 -11.45 -10.04 -7.66
CA CYS A 69 -11.84 -8.74 -8.21
C CYS A 69 -11.10 -8.37 -9.51
N GLY A 70 -10.21 -9.23 -10.03
CA GLY A 70 -9.49 -9.02 -11.29
C GLY A 70 -8.17 -8.25 -11.13
N CYS A 71 -7.71 -7.97 -9.90
CA CYS A 71 -6.44 -7.30 -9.68
C CYS A 71 -5.24 -8.24 -9.95
N GLY A 72 -4.14 -7.67 -10.43
CA GLY A 72 -2.81 -8.27 -10.36
C GLY A 72 -2.09 -7.84 -9.09
N MET A 73 -0.79 -8.20 -8.98
CA MET A 73 0.06 -7.88 -7.84
C MET A 73 1.28 -7.08 -8.27
N ASP A 74 1.55 -5.97 -7.59
CA ASP A 74 2.82 -5.26 -7.69
C ASP A 74 3.72 -5.71 -6.55
N CYS A 75 4.83 -6.37 -6.90
CA CYS A 75 5.81 -6.94 -5.99
C CYS A 75 7.11 -6.14 -6.03
N SER A 76 7.77 -6.00 -4.88
CA SER A 76 9.03 -5.26 -4.75
C SER A 76 10.12 -6.01 -3.99
N SER A 77 9.92 -7.31 -3.73
CA SER A 77 10.89 -8.19 -3.06
C SER A 77 10.65 -9.66 -3.37
N MET A 78 11.63 -10.52 -3.04
CA MET A 78 11.51 -11.98 -3.17
C MET A 78 10.27 -12.52 -2.45
N THR A 79 10.09 -12.14 -1.19
CA THR A 79 8.98 -12.66 -0.38
C THR A 79 7.60 -12.23 -0.89
N GLU A 80 7.48 -11.07 -1.52
CA GLU A 80 6.24 -10.65 -2.19
C GLU A 80 5.98 -11.43 -3.48
N LEU A 81 7.03 -11.77 -4.24
CA LEU A 81 6.94 -12.66 -5.40
C LEU A 81 6.52 -14.07 -5.00
N GLU A 82 7.18 -14.66 -3.97
CA GLU A 82 6.83 -15.98 -3.44
C GLU A 82 5.39 -16.04 -2.92
N LEU A 83 4.96 -14.98 -2.21
CA LEU A 83 3.59 -14.88 -1.71
C LEU A 83 2.58 -14.79 -2.85
N SER A 84 2.90 -14.06 -3.91
CA SER A 84 2.05 -13.93 -5.10
C SER A 84 1.96 -15.25 -5.86
N ASP A 85 3.08 -15.96 -6.03
CA ASP A 85 3.10 -17.31 -6.62
C ASP A 85 2.27 -18.30 -5.80
N ALA A 86 2.43 -18.31 -4.47
CA ALA A 86 1.64 -19.14 -3.56
C ALA A 86 0.12 -18.84 -3.64
N CYS A 87 -0.27 -17.61 -3.98
CA CYS A 87 -1.66 -17.23 -4.27
C CYS A 87 -2.08 -17.57 -5.71
N GLY A 88 -1.18 -18.16 -6.52
CA GLY A 88 -1.44 -18.59 -7.89
C GLY A 88 -1.48 -17.42 -8.90
N PHE A 89 -0.75 -16.34 -8.64
CA PHE A 89 -0.48 -15.32 -9.65
C PHE A 89 0.74 -15.71 -10.47
N SER A 90 0.73 -15.36 -11.75
CA SER A 90 1.88 -15.62 -12.65
C SER A 90 1.79 -14.75 -13.90
N GLY A 91 2.90 -14.69 -14.65
CA GLY A 91 2.93 -13.98 -15.92
C GLY A 91 2.58 -12.50 -15.77
N LYS A 92 1.74 -12.03 -16.67
CA LYS A 92 1.29 -10.63 -16.71
C LYS A 92 0.34 -10.22 -15.57
N ASP A 93 0.08 -11.10 -14.63
CA ASP A 93 -0.66 -10.76 -13.41
C ASP A 93 0.27 -10.24 -12.30
N ILE A 94 1.58 -10.26 -12.53
CA ILE A 94 2.59 -9.73 -11.62
C ILE A 94 3.36 -8.60 -12.32
N MET A 95 3.37 -7.42 -11.68
CA MET A 95 4.38 -6.37 -11.88
C MET A 95 5.49 -6.57 -10.86
N PHE A 96 6.73 -6.45 -11.28
CA PHE A 96 7.88 -6.45 -10.38
C PHE A 96 8.58 -5.11 -10.45
N SER A 97 8.28 -4.25 -9.47
CA SER A 97 8.77 -2.87 -9.37
C SER A 97 9.67 -2.75 -8.13
N SER A 98 10.91 -3.13 -8.28
CA SER A 98 11.96 -3.02 -7.26
C SER A 98 12.98 -1.95 -7.66
N ASN A 99 13.85 -1.52 -6.75
CA ASN A 99 14.91 -0.54 -7.03
C ASN A 99 16.29 -1.17 -6.85
N GLU A 100 16.92 -1.17 -5.73
CA GLU A 100 18.23 -1.82 -5.51
C GLU A 100 18.10 -3.36 -5.52
N THR A 101 17.81 -3.93 -6.68
CA THR A 101 17.27 -5.30 -6.85
C THR A 101 18.37 -6.35 -6.81
N PRO A 102 18.31 -7.33 -5.88
CA PRO A 102 19.18 -8.50 -5.89
C PRO A 102 18.99 -9.39 -7.11
N ILE A 103 20.06 -10.10 -7.48
CA ILE A 103 20.07 -11.02 -8.64
C ILE A 103 18.92 -12.03 -8.61
N GLU A 104 18.73 -12.66 -7.48
CA GLU A 104 17.78 -13.75 -7.30
C GLU A 104 16.34 -13.28 -7.50
N GLU A 105 16.05 -12.03 -7.18
CA GLU A 105 14.73 -11.45 -7.36
C GLU A 105 14.39 -11.22 -8.83
N PHE A 106 15.34 -10.71 -9.64
CA PHE A 106 15.15 -10.59 -11.09
C PHE A 106 14.97 -11.96 -11.75
N LYS A 107 15.77 -12.94 -11.32
CA LYS A 107 15.66 -14.30 -11.83
C LYS A 107 14.29 -14.89 -11.52
N PHE A 108 13.84 -14.80 -10.28
CA PHE A 108 12.56 -15.36 -9.87
C PHE A 108 11.38 -14.64 -10.53
N ALA A 109 11.43 -13.31 -10.63
CA ALA A 109 10.41 -12.53 -11.35
C ALA A 109 10.33 -12.96 -12.84
N ASN A 110 11.49 -13.17 -13.50
CA ASN A 110 11.53 -13.69 -14.88
C ASN A 110 11.00 -15.11 -14.99
N ASP A 111 11.34 -16.00 -14.05
CA ASP A 111 10.86 -17.39 -14.03
C ASP A 111 9.34 -17.46 -13.84
N LEU A 112 8.74 -16.55 -13.08
CA LEU A 112 7.30 -16.37 -12.97
C LEU A 112 6.66 -15.74 -14.22
N GLY A 113 7.46 -15.19 -15.14
CA GLY A 113 6.98 -14.45 -16.32
C GLY A 113 6.41 -13.07 -15.98
N ALA A 114 6.77 -12.51 -14.84
CA ALA A 114 6.32 -11.18 -14.39
C ALA A 114 6.78 -10.07 -15.35
N ILE A 115 6.04 -8.98 -15.36
CA ILE A 115 6.45 -7.74 -16.04
C ILE A 115 7.51 -7.06 -15.17
N ILE A 116 8.76 -7.06 -15.63
CA ILE A 116 9.87 -6.40 -14.91
C ILE A 116 9.87 -4.91 -15.25
N ASN A 117 9.81 -4.07 -14.21
CA ASN A 117 9.93 -2.63 -14.31
C ASN A 117 11.32 -2.21 -13.84
N LEU A 118 12.16 -1.76 -14.78
CA LEU A 118 13.54 -1.37 -14.50
C LEU A 118 13.59 0.01 -13.84
N ASP A 119 14.30 0.11 -12.75
CA ASP A 119 14.52 1.35 -12.02
C ASP A 119 15.70 2.16 -12.60
N ASP A 120 16.69 1.49 -13.17
CA ASP A 120 17.89 2.10 -13.75
C ASP A 120 18.32 1.42 -15.07
N ILE A 121 19.00 2.20 -15.93
CA ILE A 121 19.47 1.72 -17.24
C ILE A 121 20.50 0.59 -17.10
N THR A 122 21.31 0.58 -16.06
CA THR A 122 22.32 -0.47 -15.79
C THR A 122 21.69 -1.83 -15.53
N HIS A 123 20.43 -1.86 -15.09
CA HIS A 123 19.70 -3.10 -14.88
C HIS A 123 19.46 -3.88 -16.18
N ILE A 124 19.53 -3.28 -17.36
CA ILE A 124 19.27 -3.95 -18.65
C ILE A 124 20.28 -5.06 -18.86
N GLU A 125 21.58 -4.75 -18.79
CA GLU A 125 22.64 -5.74 -18.97
C GLU A 125 22.62 -6.79 -17.85
N TYR A 126 22.34 -6.35 -16.63
CA TYR A 126 22.23 -7.19 -15.46
C TYR A 126 21.11 -8.25 -15.61
N VAL A 127 19.92 -7.85 -16.05
CA VAL A 127 18.80 -8.77 -16.30
C VAL A 127 19.11 -9.69 -17.48
N GLU A 128 19.73 -9.19 -18.55
CA GLU A 128 20.11 -10.01 -19.71
C GLU A 128 21.12 -11.11 -19.33
N GLU A 129 22.13 -10.77 -18.53
CA GLU A 129 23.15 -11.71 -18.06
C GLU A 129 22.51 -12.86 -17.25
N ILE A 130 21.60 -12.53 -16.35
CA ILE A 130 20.95 -13.47 -15.44
C ILE A 130 19.92 -14.33 -16.17
N CYS A 131 19.06 -13.70 -16.97
CA CYS A 131 17.94 -14.36 -17.65
C CYS A 131 18.33 -14.93 -19.02
N LYS A 132 19.60 -14.74 -19.47
CA LYS A 132 20.15 -15.14 -20.79
C LYS A 132 19.55 -14.39 -21.98
N LYS A 133 18.40 -13.76 -21.80
CA LYS A 133 17.75 -12.82 -22.73
C LYS A 133 16.77 -11.94 -21.96
N LEU A 134 16.47 -10.79 -22.51
CA LEU A 134 15.44 -9.93 -21.92
C LEU A 134 14.03 -10.52 -22.17
N PRO A 135 13.10 -10.36 -21.23
CA PRO A 135 11.68 -10.64 -21.45
C PRO A 135 11.11 -9.84 -22.63
N GLU A 136 10.09 -10.40 -23.31
CA GLU A 136 9.44 -9.69 -24.42
C GLU A 136 8.63 -8.47 -23.97
N THR A 137 8.22 -8.42 -22.70
CA THR A 137 7.46 -7.31 -22.10
C THR A 137 8.27 -6.75 -20.94
N MET A 138 8.64 -5.50 -21.01
CA MET A 138 9.39 -4.80 -19.97
C MET A 138 8.91 -3.37 -19.80
N SER A 139 9.15 -2.81 -18.65
CA SER A 139 8.84 -1.43 -18.30
C SER A 139 10.08 -0.71 -17.77
N ALA A 140 10.06 0.61 -17.83
CA ALA A 140 11.10 1.45 -17.24
C ALA A 140 10.45 2.54 -16.37
N ARG A 141 11.06 2.80 -15.21
CA ARG A 141 10.60 3.80 -14.27
C ARG A 141 11.12 5.16 -14.65
N TYR A 142 10.18 6.06 -14.92
CA TYR A 142 10.45 7.43 -15.30
C TYR A 142 10.58 8.33 -14.08
N ASN A 143 11.62 9.15 -14.07
CA ASN A 143 11.84 10.24 -13.12
C ASN A 143 11.98 11.56 -13.90
N PRO A 144 11.02 12.47 -13.81
CA PRO A 144 11.08 13.75 -14.51
C PRO A 144 12.14 14.70 -13.94
N GLY A 145 12.66 14.44 -12.74
CA GLY A 145 13.49 15.38 -11.99
C GLY A 145 12.69 16.58 -11.46
N GLY A 146 13.40 17.54 -10.86
CA GLY A 146 12.82 18.79 -10.39
C GLY A 146 11.79 18.61 -9.24
N ILE A 147 10.78 19.48 -9.25
CA ILE A 147 9.72 19.51 -8.21
C ILE A 147 8.39 19.13 -8.83
N PHE A 148 7.75 18.09 -8.25
CA PHE A 148 6.38 17.74 -8.61
C PHE A 148 5.40 18.53 -7.72
N THR A 149 4.63 19.42 -8.33
CA THR A 149 3.79 20.40 -7.61
C THR A 149 2.64 19.80 -6.79
N MET A 150 2.36 18.50 -6.94
CA MET A 150 1.35 17.78 -6.17
C MET A 150 1.96 16.98 -4.99
N SER A 151 3.27 17.13 -4.74
CA SER A 151 3.91 16.53 -3.57
C SER A 151 3.36 17.10 -2.27
N ASN A 152 3.18 16.25 -1.27
CA ASN A 152 2.69 16.61 0.06
C ASN A 152 3.73 16.36 1.16
N GLY A 153 4.99 16.18 0.79
CA GLY A 153 6.09 15.97 1.71
C GLY A 153 6.22 14.55 2.28
N ILE A 154 5.35 13.60 1.86
CA ILE A 154 5.49 12.17 2.25
C ILE A 154 6.62 11.50 1.48
N MET A 155 6.88 11.97 0.26
CA MET A 155 8.00 11.56 -0.58
C MET A 155 8.83 12.78 -0.94
N ASP A 156 10.11 12.55 -1.20
CA ASP A 156 11.00 13.56 -1.77
C ASP A 156 10.50 14.01 -3.15
N ASN A 157 10.89 15.20 -3.56
CA ASN A 157 10.66 15.64 -4.93
C ASN A 157 11.42 14.71 -5.91
N PRO A 158 10.94 14.57 -7.17
CA PRO A 158 11.60 13.69 -8.15
C PRO A 158 13.09 13.97 -8.33
N GLY A 159 13.53 15.22 -8.20
CA GLY A 159 14.95 15.58 -8.30
C GLY A 159 15.83 15.06 -7.16
N ASP A 160 15.25 14.74 -6.01
CA ASP A 160 15.93 14.23 -4.81
C ASP A 160 15.60 12.75 -4.54
N ALA A 161 14.61 12.20 -5.26
CA ALA A 161 14.17 10.83 -5.09
C ALA A 161 15.19 9.83 -5.66
N LYS A 162 15.41 8.73 -4.93
CA LYS A 162 16.35 7.66 -5.34
C LYS A 162 15.85 6.79 -6.51
N TYR A 163 14.72 7.09 -7.11
CA TYR A 163 14.01 6.20 -8.02
C TYR A 163 14.01 6.70 -9.46
N GLY A 164 14.23 5.77 -10.39
CA GLY A 164 13.90 5.91 -11.79
C GLY A 164 14.94 6.64 -12.63
N MET A 165 14.77 6.52 -13.92
CA MET A 165 15.63 7.06 -14.97
C MET A 165 15.15 8.42 -15.45
N THR A 166 16.11 9.28 -15.80
CA THR A 166 15.83 10.55 -16.48
C THR A 166 15.18 10.30 -17.87
N PRO A 167 14.48 11.30 -18.44
CA PRO A 167 13.88 11.15 -19.77
C PRO A 167 14.86 10.64 -20.83
N ASP A 168 16.09 11.17 -20.86
CA ASP A 168 17.09 10.78 -21.87
C ASP A 168 17.61 9.35 -21.62
N GLN A 169 17.79 8.95 -20.36
CA GLN A 169 18.13 7.56 -20.04
C GLN A 169 17.03 6.59 -20.45
N ILE A 170 15.75 6.94 -20.33
CA ILE A 170 14.65 6.06 -20.83
C ILE A 170 14.69 5.93 -22.34
N ILE A 171 14.95 7.01 -23.09
CA ILE A 171 15.11 6.94 -24.55
C ILE A 171 16.25 5.99 -24.93
N GLU A 172 17.38 6.10 -24.27
CA GLU A 172 18.53 5.20 -24.45
C GLU A 172 18.17 3.76 -24.07
N ALA A 173 17.59 3.54 -22.88
CA ALA A 173 17.18 2.23 -22.39
C ALA A 173 16.21 1.53 -23.37
N PHE A 174 15.23 2.26 -23.91
CA PHE A 174 14.25 1.70 -24.85
C PHE A 174 14.90 1.30 -26.17
N ASN A 175 15.85 2.07 -26.68
CA ASN A 175 16.62 1.69 -27.87
C ASN A 175 17.47 0.44 -27.61
N ILE A 176 18.13 0.34 -26.45
CA ILE A 176 18.90 -0.85 -26.05
C ILE A 176 17.98 -2.06 -25.95
N MET A 177 16.88 -1.97 -25.18
CA MET A 177 15.92 -3.05 -25.01
C MET A 177 15.32 -3.52 -26.34
N LYS A 178 14.98 -2.58 -27.24
CA LYS A 178 14.49 -2.89 -28.60
C LYS A 178 15.52 -3.68 -29.40
N SER A 179 16.79 -3.29 -29.37
CA SER A 179 17.87 -4.00 -30.06
C SER A 179 18.09 -5.42 -29.51
N LYS A 180 17.75 -5.67 -28.24
CA LYS A 180 17.86 -6.94 -27.53
C LYS A 180 16.56 -7.79 -27.60
N GLY A 181 15.54 -7.36 -28.37
CA GLY A 181 14.36 -8.18 -28.69
C GLY A 181 13.14 -7.97 -27.80
N VAL A 182 13.12 -6.95 -26.96
CA VAL A 182 11.89 -6.51 -26.25
C VAL A 182 10.87 -6.02 -27.29
N LYS A 183 9.62 -6.43 -27.15
CA LYS A 183 8.53 -6.16 -28.09
C LYS A 183 7.46 -5.23 -27.51
N TYR A 184 7.16 -5.39 -26.24
CA TYR A 184 6.11 -4.67 -25.55
C TYR A 184 6.71 -3.81 -24.43
N PHE A 185 6.59 -2.51 -24.59
CA PHE A 185 7.22 -1.52 -23.72
C PHE A 185 6.20 -0.85 -22.82
N GLY A 186 6.54 -0.71 -21.56
CA GLY A 186 5.79 0.10 -20.61
C GLY A 186 6.60 1.25 -20.04
N ILE A 187 5.91 2.29 -19.60
CA ILE A 187 6.49 3.34 -18.76
C ILE A 187 5.74 3.39 -17.44
N HIS A 188 6.47 3.68 -16.39
CA HIS A 188 5.95 3.72 -15.01
C HIS A 188 6.49 4.98 -14.32
N ALA A 189 5.69 5.63 -13.47
CA ALA A 189 6.19 6.67 -12.58
C ALA A 189 5.43 6.69 -11.25
N PHE A 190 6.16 6.92 -10.16
CA PHE A 190 5.60 7.09 -8.83
C PHE A 190 6.15 8.39 -8.23
N LEU A 191 5.39 9.47 -8.28
CA LEU A 191 5.83 10.82 -7.96
C LEU A 191 5.26 11.39 -6.65
N ALA A 192 4.24 10.77 -6.09
CA ALA A 192 3.64 11.21 -4.84
C ALA A 192 2.96 10.05 -4.08
N SER A 193 2.70 10.25 -2.79
CA SER A 193 1.99 9.29 -1.94
C SER A 193 0.93 10.00 -1.10
N ASN A 194 -0.25 9.39 -0.96
CA ASN A 194 -1.40 9.92 -0.24
C ASN A 194 -1.82 11.32 -0.69
N THR A 195 -1.96 11.51 -1.98
CA THR A 195 -2.43 12.78 -2.55
C THR A 195 -3.95 12.81 -2.52
N VAL A 196 -4.53 13.74 -1.73
CA VAL A 196 -5.97 13.87 -1.53
C VAL A 196 -6.51 14.97 -2.45
N THR A 197 -6.51 14.68 -3.77
CA THR A 197 -7.08 15.53 -4.82
C THR A 197 -7.37 14.70 -6.07
N ASN A 198 -8.44 15.04 -6.78
CA ASN A 198 -8.82 14.39 -8.03
C ASN A 198 -7.89 14.76 -9.21
N GLU A 199 -7.01 15.73 -9.04
CA GLU A 199 -6.15 16.26 -10.11
C GLU A 199 -4.83 15.49 -10.26
N TYR A 200 -4.43 14.69 -9.24
CA TYR A 200 -3.13 14.03 -9.23
C TYR A 200 -2.93 13.10 -10.42
N TYR A 201 -3.80 12.11 -10.59
CA TYR A 201 -3.67 11.17 -11.71
C TYR A 201 -3.84 11.79 -13.08
N PRO A 202 -4.81 12.67 -13.35
CA PRO A 202 -4.86 13.40 -14.64
C PRO A 202 -3.57 14.15 -14.96
N LYS A 203 -2.92 14.76 -13.96
CA LYS A 203 -1.67 15.48 -14.16
C LYS A 203 -0.50 14.54 -14.42
N LEU A 204 -0.36 13.48 -13.64
CA LEU A 204 0.65 12.43 -13.84
C LEU A 204 0.46 11.75 -15.21
N ALA A 205 -0.79 11.42 -15.55
CA ALA A 205 -1.12 10.83 -16.85
C ALA A 205 -0.72 11.75 -18.00
N LYS A 206 -0.97 13.06 -17.90
CA LYS A 206 -0.56 14.01 -18.93
C LYS A 206 0.95 13.96 -19.18
N GLU A 207 1.73 14.00 -18.11
CA GLU A 207 3.18 13.96 -18.21
C GLU A 207 3.68 12.66 -18.85
N LEU A 208 3.17 11.50 -18.41
CA LEU A 208 3.56 10.22 -18.99
C LEU A 208 3.06 10.03 -20.42
N PHE A 209 1.90 10.57 -20.78
CA PHE A 209 1.37 10.48 -22.13
C PHE A 209 2.15 11.37 -23.09
N GLU A 210 2.51 12.58 -22.69
CA GLU A 210 3.39 13.46 -23.47
C GLU A 210 4.77 12.82 -23.67
N PHE A 211 5.30 12.14 -22.62
CA PHE A 211 6.54 11.41 -22.74
C PHE A 211 6.41 10.18 -23.66
N ALA A 212 5.30 9.46 -23.66
CA ALA A 212 5.04 8.37 -24.60
C ALA A 212 5.02 8.85 -26.06
N VAL A 213 4.51 10.06 -26.32
CA VAL A 213 4.61 10.71 -27.66
C VAL A 213 6.07 10.98 -28.04
N ARG A 214 6.88 11.47 -27.09
CA ARG A 214 8.32 11.67 -27.30
C ARG A 214 9.02 10.34 -27.63
N ILE A 215 8.74 9.27 -26.89
CA ILE A 215 9.29 7.92 -27.14
C ILE A 215 8.93 7.43 -28.55
N LYS A 216 7.68 7.62 -28.98
CA LYS A 216 7.25 7.29 -30.34
C LYS A 216 8.07 8.01 -31.40
N ASN A 217 8.29 9.32 -31.22
CA ASN A 217 8.99 10.16 -32.16
C ASN A 217 10.50 9.88 -32.24
N GLU A 218 11.15 9.63 -31.09
CA GLU A 218 12.61 9.44 -31.02
C GLU A 218 13.05 7.99 -31.18
N CYS A 219 12.28 7.00 -30.69
CA CYS A 219 12.63 5.59 -30.73
C CYS A 219 11.83 4.79 -31.77
N GLY A 220 10.75 5.37 -32.33
CA GLY A 220 9.80 4.63 -33.16
C GLY A 220 9.12 3.48 -32.40
N ILE A 221 8.88 3.67 -31.09
CA ILE A 221 8.25 2.69 -30.20
C ILE A 221 6.91 3.25 -29.76
N CYS A 222 5.82 2.50 -30.01
CA CYS A 222 4.55 2.76 -29.36
C CYS A 222 4.52 1.92 -28.06
N VAL A 223 4.35 2.58 -26.91
CA VAL A 223 4.25 1.88 -25.63
C VAL A 223 2.96 1.07 -25.59
N SER A 224 3.03 -0.11 -24.98
CA SER A 224 1.89 -1.03 -24.85
C SER A 224 1.04 -0.72 -23.62
N PHE A 225 1.65 -0.18 -22.59
CA PHE A 225 0.98 0.23 -21.36
C PHE A 225 1.70 1.40 -20.68
N ILE A 226 0.92 2.13 -19.88
CA ILE A 226 1.42 3.20 -19.02
C ILE A 226 0.91 2.92 -17.62
N ASN A 227 1.85 2.78 -16.67
CA ASN A 227 1.56 2.52 -15.27
C ASN A 227 1.63 3.82 -14.47
N LEU A 228 0.48 4.27 -14.00
CA LEU A 228 0.34 5.46 -13.15
C LEU A 228 0.75 5.18 -11.69
N SER A 229 1.14 3.92 -11.39
CA SER A 229 1.53 3.48 -10.06
C SER A 229 0.49 3.78 -8.96
N GLY A 230 0.93 4.11 -7.77
CA GLY A 230 0.08 4.50 -6.65
C GLY A 230 -0.06 6.02 -6.50
N GLY A 231 -0.31 6.44 -5.27
CA GLY A 231 -0.31 7.86 -4.90
C GLY A 231 -1.68 8.45 -4.60
N VAL A 232 -2.77 7.92 -5.14
CA VAL A 232 -4.13 8.33 -4.76
C VAL A 232 -4.33 8.06 -3.27
N GLY A 233 -4.62 9.14 -2.56
CA GLY A 233 -4.73 9.14 -1.11
C GLY A 233 -6.14 8.89 -0.59
N ILE A 234 -6.23 8.85 0.73
CA ILE A 234 -7.49 8.83 1.47
C ILE A 234 -7.52 9.97 2.47
N PRO A 235 -8.69 10.46 2.85
CA PRO A 235 -8.81 11.45 3.91
C PRO A 235 -8.57 10.76 5.26
N TYR A 236 -7.41 11.01 5.89
CA TYR A 236 -7.16 10.52 7.25
C TYR A 236 -7.85 11.38 8.30
N THR A 237 -7.89 12.69 8.09
CA THR A 237 -8.53 13.63 9.02
C THR A 237 -10.00 13.90 8.62
N PRO A 238 -10.89 14.18 9.60
CA PRO A 238 -12.32 14.40 9.30
C PRO A 238 -12.63 15.63 8.44
N ASP A 239 -11.71 16.58 8.34
CA ASP A 239 -11.81 17.81 7.56
C ASP A 239 -11.38 17.65 6.10
N GLN A 240 -10.72 16.55 5.76
CA GLN A 240 -10.34 16.24 4.38
C GLN A 240 -11.54 15.68 3.59
N GLU A 241 -11.64 16.08 2.32
CA GLU A 241 -12.61 15.50 1.39
C GLU A 241 -12.01 14.27 0.70
N PRO A 242 -12.79 13.20 0.50
CA PRO A 242 -12.32 12.01 -0.18
C PRO A 242 -12.12 12.26 -1.68
N ASN A 243 -11.17 11.56 -2.26
CA ASN A 243 -11.04 11.49 -3.71
C ASN A 243 -12.27 10.80 -4.35
N ASP A 244 -12.74 11.35 -5.47
CA ASP A 244 -13.73 10.70 -6.31
C ASP A 244 -13.03 9.95 -7.46
N ILE A 245 -13.01 8.62 -7.37
CA ILE A 245 -12.32 7.77 -8.35
C ILE A 245 -12.94 7.87 -9.76
N PHE A 246 -14.23 8.18 -9.86
CA PHE A 246 -14.90 8.35 -11.15
C PHE A 246 -14.49 9.66 -11.82
N GLU A 247 -14.35 10.75 -11.04
CA GLU A 247 -13.82 12.01 -11.56
C GLU A 247 -12.34 11.86 -11.94
N ILE A 248 -11.55 11.12 -11.17
CA ILE A 248 -10.17 10.76 -11.53
C ILE A 248 -10.15 9.99 -12.85
N GLY A 249 -10.96 8.93 -12.99
CA GLY A 249 -11.04 8.12 -14.20
C GLY A 249 -11.45 8.93 -15.45
N LYS A 250 -12.42 9.84 -15.31
CA LYS A 250 -12.82 10.78 -16.37
C LYS A 250 -11.69 11.75 -16.75
N GLY A 251 -10.97 12.26 -15.73
CA GLY A 251 -9.84 13.17 -15.94
C GLY A 251 -8.72 12.49 -16.73
N VAL A 252 -8.34 11.27 -16.36
CA VAL A 252 -7.33 10.47 -17.06
C VAL A 252 -7.78 10.15 -18.49
N LYS A 253 -9.06 9.77 -18.70
CA LYS A 253 -9.62 9.55 -20.04
C LYS A 253 -9.50 10.78 -20.92
N LYS A 254 -9.87 11.94 -20.39
CA LYS A 254 -9.77 13.20 -21.14
C LYS A 254 -8.35 13.44 -21.65
N VAL A 255 -7.36 13.27 -20.76
CA VAL A 255 -5.94 13.46 -21.14
C VAL A 255 -5.48 12.38 -22.13
N TYR A 256 -5.97 11.13 -21.99
CA TYR A 256 -5.70 10.05 -22.93
C TYR A 256 -6.15 10.40 -24.33
N ASP A 257 -7.37 10.92 -24.48
CA ASP A 257 -7.93 11.33 -25.77
C ASP A 257 -7.17 12.55 -26.35
N GLU A 258 -6.85 13.54 -25.51
CA GLU A 258 -6.17 14.78 -25.91
C GLU A 258 -4.70 14.58 -26.31
N VAL A 259 -4.00 13.61 -25.70
CA VAL A 259 -2.56 13.41 -25.92
C VAL A 259 -2.28 12.17 -26.76
N LEU A 260 -2.73 10.99 -26.34
CA LEU A 260 -2.37 9.75 -27.02
C LEU A 260 -3.15 9.58 -28.32
N VAL A 261 -4.48 9.67 -28.27
CA VAL A 261 -5.33 9.49 -29.46
C VAL A 261 -5.05 10.55 -30.51
N ALA A 262 -4.86 11.81 -30.10
CA ALA A 262 -4.53 12.91 -30.99
C ALA A 262 -3.17 12.76 -31.72
N ASN A 263 -2.26 11.93 -31.18
CA ASN A 263 -0.96 11.61 -31.77
C ASN A 263 -0.92 10.18 -32.38
N ASP A 264 -2.08 9.59 -32.72
CA ASP A 264 -2.19 8.24 -33.29
C ASP A 264 -1.51 7.14 -32.44
N ILE A 265 -1.57 7.27 -31.12
CA ILE A 265 -1.18 6.23 -30.17
C ILE A 265 -2.48 5.67 -29.60
N LYS A 266 -2.79 4.41 -29.95
CA LYS A 266 -4.05 3.75 -29.61
C LYS A 266 -3.79 2.46 -28.86
N ASP A 267 -4.82 1.97 -28.15
CA ASP A 267 -4.81 0.69 -27.44
C ASP A 267 -3.73 0.56 -26.35
N VAL A 268 -3.30 1.69 -25.78
CA VAL A 268 -2.38 1.72 -24.65
C VAL A 268 -3.14 1.33 -23.38
N ALA A 269 -2.72 0.29 -22.72
CA ALA A 269 -3.30 -0.12 -21.44
C ALA A 269 -2.90 0.86 -20.32
N ILE A 270 -3.81 1.14 -19.41
CA ILE A 270 -3.53 1.93 -18.21
C ILE A 270 -3.44 0.97 -17.03
N PHE A 271 -2.32 1.04 -16.31
CA PHE A 271 -2.11 0.29 -15.07
C PHE A 271 -2.05 1.22 -13.88
N THR A 272 -2.43 0.71 -12.72
CA THR A 272 -2.35 1.38 -11.42
C THR A 272 -1.78 0.43 -10.38
N GLU A 273 -1.15 0.97 -9.30
CA GLU A 273 -0.56 0.21 -8.19
C GLU A 273 -1.05 0.78 -6.86
N LEU A 274 -2.36 0.78 -6.67
CA LEU A 274 -3.02 1.42 -5.54
C LEU A 274 -3.03 0.53 -4.30
N GLY A 275 -2.11 0.75 -3.35
CA GLY A 275 -2.15 0.06 -2.06
C GLY A 275 -3.08 0.76 -1.06
N ARG A 276 -2.77 2.01 -0.74
CA ARG A 276 -3.48 2.80 0.29
C ARG A 276 -4.95 3.01 -0.04
N TYR A 277 -5.24 3.48 -1.25
CA TYR A 277 -6.61 3.71 -1.70
C TYR A 277 -7.44 2.43 -1.66
N MET A 278 -6.83 1.31 -2.00
CA MET A 278 -7.52 0.02 -2.04
C MET A 278 -7.95 -0.48 -0.67
N LEU A 279 -7.12 -0.35 0.35
CA LEU A 279 -7.32 -1.06 1.60
C LEU A 279 -7.38 -0.18 2.86
N ALA A 280 -6.74 0.99 2.91
CA ALA A 280 -6.62 1.72 4.17
C ALA A 280 -7.95 1.99 4.87
N PRO A 281 -9.02 2.46 4.17
CA PRO A 281 -10.31 2.71 4.81
C PRO A 281 -11.05 1.45 5.28
N TYR A 282 -10.66 0.30 4.76
CA TYR A 282 -11.31 -0.99 5.01
C TYR A 282 -10.53 -1.85 5.99
N GLY A 283 -9.71 -1.22 6.83
CA GLY A 283 -9.01 -1.89 7.92
C GLY A 283 -8.88 -0.98 9.14
N ALA A 284 -8.90 -1.60 10.30
CA ALA A 284 -8.78 -0.96 11.58
C ALA A 284 -7.85 -1.72 12.52
N LEU A 285 -7.21 -0.99 13.45
CA LEU A 285 -6.59 -1.57 14.62
C LEU A 285 -7.52 -1.37 15.80
N VAL A 286 -7.92 -2.45 16.46
CA VAL A 286 -8.74 -2.41 17.67
C VAL A 286 -7.87 -2.75 18.88
N THR A 287 -7.98 -1.94 19.92
CA THR A 287 -7.17 -2.01 21.13
C THR A 287 -8.02 -1.69 22.36
N GLU A 288 -7.64 -2.20 23.51
CA GLU A 288 -8.32 -1.98 24.79
C GLU A 288 -7.57 -0.93 25.64
N ALA A 289 -8.31 -0.01 26.24
CA ALA A 289 -7.80 0.92 27.25
C ALA A 289 -7.49 0.16 28.54
N ILE A 290 -6.22 0.02 28.88
CA ILE A 290 -5.77 -0.78 30.02
C ILE A 290 -5.33 0.04 31.23
N HIS A 291 -4.92 1.29 31.02
CA HIS A 291 -4.44 2.19 32.06
C HIS A 291 -4.87 3.63 31.82
N GLU A 292 -5.06 4.37 32.90
CA GLU A 292 -5.15 5.82 32.97
C GLU A 292 -3.94 6.37 33.71
N LYS A 293 -3.40 7.49 33.25
CA LYS A 293 -2.27 8.15 33.90
C LYS A 293 -2.48 9.66 33.89
N HIS A 294 -2.49 10.25 35.08
CA HIS A 294 -2.72 11.67 35.32
C HIS A 294 -1.44 12.32 35.82
N THR A 295 -0.80 13.13 34.98
CA THR A 295 0.43 13.85 35.32
C THR A 295 0.34 15.30 34.84
N HIS A 296 1.24 15.79 34.01
CA HIS A 296 1.13 17.09 33.34
C HIS A 296 0.12 17.04 32.17
N LYS A 297 -0.24 15.85 31.73
CA LYS A 297 -1.26 15.54 30.72
C LYS A 297 -2.08 14.33 31.18
N GLU A 298 -3.20 14.16 30.51
CA GLU A 298 -4.06 12.99 30.66
C GLU A 298 -3.65 11.94 29.63
N TYR A 299 -3.28 10.75 30.08
CA TYR A 299 -2.86 9.64 29.22
C TYR A 299 -3.82 8.46 29.32
N ILE A 300 -4.14 7.89 28.18
CA ILE A 300 -4.80 6.58 28.09
C ILE A 300 -3.79 5.59 27.55
N GLY A 301 -3.37 4.65 28.38
CA GLY A 301 -2.53 3.52 27.98
C GLY A 301 -3.38 2.40 27.39
N VAL A 302 -2.99 1.92 26.20
CA VAL A 302 -3.66 0.84 25.49
C VAL A 302 -2.76 -0.40 25.40
N ASP A 303 -3.35 -1.56 25.10
CA ASP A 303 -2.61 -2.82 24.94
C ASP A 303 -1.88 -2.90 23.58
N ALA A 304 -2.26 -2.09 22.57
CA ALA A 304 -1.46 -1.88 21.37
C ALA A 304 -0.26 -0.97 21.61
N CYS A 305 0.71 -1.00 20.71
CA CYS A 305 1.85 -0.09 20.68
C CYS A 305 2.30 0.15 19.23
N ALA A 306 3.34 0.97 19.01
CA ALA A 306 3.85 1.28 17.67
C ALA A 306 4.32 0.04 16.88
N VAL A 307 4.58 -1.10 17.53
CA VAL A 307 4.80 -2.40 16.84
C VAL A 307 3.59 -2.79 15.99
N ASN A 308 2.38 -2.46 16.44
CA ASN A 308 1.14 -2.73 15.71
C ASN A 308 0.81 -1.66 14.66
N LEU A 309 1.15 -0.40 14.93
CA LEU A 309 0.93 0.72 14.01
C LEU A 309 2.00 1.80 14.19
N MET A 310 3.09 1.70 13.43
CA MET A 310 4.24 2.60 13.59
C MET A 310 4.03 4.02 13.04
N ARG A 311 3.10 4.21 12.12
CA ARG A 311 2.96 5.46 11.37
C ARG A 311 2.78 6.72 12.23
N PRO A 312 1.97 6.73 13.30
CA PRO A 312 1.90 7.88 14.19
C PRO A 312 3.23 8.17 14.86
N ALA A 313 3.94 7.15 15.35
CA ALA A 313 5.20 7.30 16.06
C ALA A 313 6.35 7.80 15.18
N MET A 314 6.46 7.27 13.95
CA MET A 314 7.59 7.52 13.05
C MET A 314 7.39 8.70 12.11
N TYR A 315 6.15 8.97 11.71
CA TYR A 315 5.83 9.99 10.71
C TYR A 315 4.92 11.10 11.24
N GLY A 316 4.50 11.02 12.51
CA GLY A 316 3.46 11.92 13.02
C GLY A 316 2.12 11.78 12.29
N ALA A 317 1.88 10.63 11.65
CA ALA A 317 0.70 10.41 10.84
C ALA A 317 -0.57 10.41 11.71
N TYR A 318 -1.56 11.16 11.27
CA TYR A 318 -2.86 11.14 11.91
C TYR A 318 -3.63 9.86 11.57
N HIS A 319 -4.21 9.25 12.59
CA HIS A 319 -5.29 8.29 12.48
C HIS A 319 -6.46 8.75 13.36
N HIS A 320 -7.69 8.62 12.85
CA HIS A 320 -8.86 8.92 13.65
C HIS A 320 -9.11 7.81 14.67
N LEU A 321 -9.51 8.19 15.86
CA LEU A 321 -9.84 7.27 16.95
C LEU A 321 -11.31 7.40 17.31
N SER A 322 -12.02 6.28 17.35
CA SER A 322 -13.37 6.20 17.92
C SER A 322 -13.34 5.37 19.20
N VAL A 323 -14.02 5.83 20.23
CA VAL A 323 -14.28 5.03 21.44
C VAL A 323 -15.59 4.29 21.23
N LEU A 324 -15.51 2.98 21.04
CA LEU A 324 -16.67 2.18 20.65
C LEU A 324 -17.81 2.23 21.68
N GLY A 325 -19.02 2.51 21.20
CA GLY A 325 -20.20 2.71 22.04
C GLY A 325 -20.29 4.09 22.69
N LYS A 326 -19.34 4.99 22.38
CA LYS A 326 -19.33 6.38 22.86
C LYS A 326 -19.24 7.40 21.70
N GLU A 327 -19.50 6.98 20.47
CA GLU A 327 -19.33 7.79 19.25
C GLU A 327 -20.20 9.06 19.28
N GLU A 328 -21.37 8.98 19.90
CA GLU A 328 -22.30 10.12 20.05
C GLU A 328 -22.08 10.94 21.35
N LYS A 329 -21.08 10.58 22.16
CA LYS A 329 -20.76 11.33 23.37
C LYS A 329 -19.94 12.56 23.04
N ILE A 330 -20.07 13.57 23.92
CA ILE A 330 -19.28 14.80 23.77
C ILE A 330 -17.81 14.51 23.97
N ALA A 331 -16.99 14.96 23.03
CA ALA A 331 -15.53 14.85 23.09
C ALA A 331 -14.95 16.03 23.94
N ASP A 332 -15.15 15.98 25.25
CA ASP A 332 -14.80 17.03 26.19
C ASP A 332 -13.52 16.77 26.99
N HIS A 333 -12.92 15.60 26.80
CA HIS A 333 -11.62 15.24 27.39
C HIS A 333 -10.51 15.37 26.36
N THR A 334 -9.31 15.72 26.83
CA THR A 334 -8.12 15.81 25.98
C THR A 334 -7.09 14.79 26.43
N TYR A 335 -6.76 13.82 25.59
CA TYR A 335 -5.86 12.72 25.90
C TYR A 335 -4.68 12.61 24.94
N ASP A 336 -3.52 12.14 25.47
CA ASP A 336 -2.56 11.40 24.70
C ASP A 336 -2.91 9.90 24.83
N VAL A 337 -3.14 9.20 23.70
CA VAL A 337 -3.37 7.74 23.67
C VAL A 337 -2.05 7.06 23.33
N VAL A 338 -1.55 6.21 24.24
CA VAL A 338 -0.17 5.76 24.24
C VAL A 338 -0.04 4.24 24.37
N GLY A 339 1.00 3.70 23.72
CA GLY A 339 1.40 2.30 23.88
C GLY A 339 2.40 2.09 25.02
N SER A 340 3.00 0.91 25.04
CA SER A 340 3.86 0.42 26.13
C SER A 340 5.35 0.33 25.80
N LEU A 341 5.80 0.90 24.67
CA LEU A 341 7.22 0.89 24.32
C LEU A 341 8.02 1.88 25.17
N CYS A 342 9.30 1.57 25.38
CA CYS A 342 10.28 2.51 25.95
C CYS A 342 10.71 3.55 24.90
N GLU A 343 9.73 4.06 24.15
CA GLU A 343 9.85 5.05 23.09
C GLU A 343 8.82 6.16 23.33
N ASN A 344 9.29 7.38 23.56
CA ASN A 344 8.41 8.49 23.92
C ASN A 344 7.37 8.81 22.82
N ASN A 345 7.68 8.49 21.56
CA ASN A 345 6.78 8.70 20.43
C ASN A 345 5.78 7.56 20.22
N ASP A 346 5.75 6.55 21.10
CA ASP A 346 4.74 5.47 21.05
C ASP A 346 3.37 6.01 21.45
N LYS A 347 2.81 6.85 20.57
CA LYS A 347 1.56 7.56 20.74
C LYS A 347 0.69 7.44 19.49
N PHE A 348 -0.52 6.96 19.65
CA PHE A 348 -1.52 6.90 18.58
C PHE A 348 -2.24 8.24 18.38
N ALA A 349 -2.32 9.05 19.46
CA ALA A 349 -2.88 10.38 19.43
C ALA A 349 -2.19 11.28 20.47
N ILE A 350 -2.08 12.56 20.15
CA ILE A 350 -1.53 13.61 21.02
C ILE A 350 -2.55 14.73 21.10
N ASP A 351 -2.84 15.19 22.35
CA ASP A 351 -3.78 16.26 22.65
C ASP A 351 -5.13 16.07 21.91
N ARG A 352 -5.60 14.81 21.83
CA ARG A 352 -6.80 14.46 21.10
C ARG A 352 -8.05 14.67 21.95
N LYS A 353 -9.01 15.44 21.44
CA LYS A 353 -10.34 15.52 22.04
C LYS A 353 -11.12 14.24 21.75
N LEU A 354 -11.53 13.57 22.82
CA LEU A 354 -12.28 12.32 22.81
C LEU A 354 -13.35 12.35 23.92
N PRO A 355 -14.39 11.52 23.82
CA PRO A 355 -15.26 11.28 24.96
C PRO A 355 -14.46 10.64 26.10
N LYS A 356 -15.00 10.74 27.33
CA LYS A 356 -14.36 10.07 28.48
C LYS A 356 -14.08 8.61 28.18
N ILE A 357 -12.82 8.21 28.35
CA ILE A 357 -12.36 6.83 28.19
C ILE A 357 -12.20 6.24 29.59
N ASP A 358 -12.81 5.08 29.80
CA ASP A 358 -12.66 4.31 31.03
C ASP A 358 -11.84 3.03 30.72
N LYS A 359 -11.16 2.47 31.73
CA LYS A 359 -10.46 1.19 31.59
C LYS A 359 -11.44 0.11 31.14
N GLY A 360 -11.06 -0.65 30.11
CA GLY A 360 -11.89 -1.68 29.47
C GLY A 360 -12.69 -1.17 28.27
N ASP A 361 -12.60 0.12 27.95
CA ASP A 361 -13.15 0.62 26.68
C ASP A 361 -12.31 0.15 25.49
N TYR A 362 -12.97 -0.13 24.39
CA TYR A 362 -12.31 -0.44 23.13
C TYR A 362 -12.16 0.81 22.27
N ILE A 363 -10.93 1.01 21.79
CA ILE A 363 -10.57 2.09 20.89
C ILE A 363 -10.37 1.49 19.49
N TYR A 364 -11.09 2.06 18.53
CA TYR A 364 -11.02 1.72 17.11
C TYR A 364 -10.17 2.77 16.42
N ILE A 365 -9.00 2.37 15.92
CA ILE A 365 -8.08 3.22 15.16
C ILE A 365 -8.35 3.00 13.68
N HIS A 366 -8.86 4.04 13.01
CA HIS A 366 -9.32 3.99 11.63
C HIS A 366 -8.18 3.95 10.61
N ASP A 367 -8.52 3.53 9.39
CA ASP A 367 -7.69 3.66 8.18
C ASP A 367 -6.33 2.94 8.29
N THR A 368 -6.28 1.80 8.96
CA THR A 368 -5.05 1.03 9.15
C THR A 368 -4.91 -0.15 8.19
N GLY A 369 -5.84 -0.32 7.24
CA GLY A 369 -5.89 -1.45 6.32
C GLY A 369 -4.73 -1.52 5.31
N ALA A 370 -3.99 -0.43 5.14
CA ALA A 370 -2.78 -0.38 4.32
C ALA A 370 -1.65 0.30 5.08
N HIS A 371 -0.43 -0.23 4.99
CA HIS A 371 0.75 0.29 5.69
C HIS A 371 0.55 0.38 7.22
N GLY A 372 -0.35 -0.44 7.76
CA GLY A 372 -0.56 -0.65 9.17
C GLY A 372 0.28 -1.82 9.66
N PHE A 373 -0.30 -3.02 9.70
CA PHE A 373 0.40 -4.25 10.09
C PHE A 373 1.69 -4.49 9.30
N ALA A 374 1.67 -4.24 7.99
CA ALA A 374 2.80 -4.47 7.09
C ALA A 374 4.07 -3.72 7.48
N MET A 375 3.94 -2.51 8.02
CA MET A 375 5.07 -1.69 8.48
C MET A 375 5.48 -1.98 9.92
N GLY A 376 4.84 -2.93 10.59
CA GLY A 376 5.17 -3.30 11.96
C GLY A 376 6.62 -3.82 12.08
N TYR A 377 7.20 -3.58 13.25
CA TYR A 377 8.57 -3.98 13.61
C TYR A 377 8.56 -4.59 15.01
N ASN A 378 9.67 -5.14 15.48
CA ASN A 378 9.82 -5.58 16.85
C ASN A 378 10.74 -4.62 17.62
N TYR A 379 10.22 -4.05 18.69
CA TYR A 379 10.98 -3.23 19.64
C TYR A 379 10.53 -3.57 21.07
N ASN A 380 11.44 -3.47 22.03
CA ASN A 380 11.24 -3.96 23.40
C ASN A 380 10.79 -5.43 23.49
N GLY A 381 11.03 -6.26 22.49
CA GLY A 381 10.55 -7.63 22.42
C GLY A 381 9.02 -7.74 22.32
N LYS A 382 8.31 -6.68 21.96
CA LYS A 382 6.87 -6.74 21.72
C LYS A 382 6.56 -7.51 20.44
N LEU A 383 5.50 -8.29 20.50
CA LEU A 383 5.06 -9.18 19.44
C LEU A 383 3.99 -8.53 18.57
N LYS A 384 3.94 -8.90 17.30
CA LYS A 384 2.89 -8.43 16.38
C LYS A 384 1.55 -9.08 16.71
N SER A 385 0.50 -8.28 16.55
CA SER A 385 -0.88 -8.70 16.79
C SER A 385 -1.42 -9.65 15.71
N ALA A 386 -2.60 -10.20 15.92
CA ALA A 386 -3.33 -10.95 14.92
C ALA A 386 -3.89 -10.05 13.82
N GLU A 387 -4.20 -10.66 12.66
CA GLU A 387 -5.01 -10.06 11.59
C GLU A 387 -6.29 -10.89 11.41
N LEU A 388 -7.42 -10.22 11.39
CA LEU A 388 -8.76 -10.79 11.25
C LEU A 388 -9.41 -10.28 9.96
N LEU A 389 -10.35 -11.04 9.41
CA LEU A 389 -11.18 -10.66 8.28
C LEU A 389 -12.66 -10.73 8.70
N LEU A 390 -13.35 -9.60 8.62
CA LEU A 390 -14.81 -9.56 8.68
C LEU A 390 -15.34 -9.92 7.30
N GLN A 391 -15.91 -11.11 7.18
CA GLN A 391 -16.43 -11.64 5.93
C GLN A 391 -17.78 -11.00 5.58
N GLU A 392 -18.19 -11.08 4.30
CA GLU A 392 -19.45 -10.51 3.82
C GLU A 392 -20.69 -11.07 4.54
N ASP A 393 -20.62 -12.29 5.05
CA ASP A 393 -21.69 -12.93 5.85
C ASP A 393 -21.70 -12.51 7.33
N GLY A 394 -20.79 -11.62 7.74
CA GLY A 394 -20.61 -11.14 9.11
C GLY A 394 -19.81 -12.06 10.02
N ASN A 395 -19.32 -13.21 9.53
CA ASN A 395 -18.38 -14.05 10.28
C ASN A 395 -16.99 -13.41 10.34
N VAL A 396 -16.22 -13.76 11.37
CA VAL A 396 -14.84 -13.28 11.52
C VAL A 396 -13.88 -14.45 11.40
N LYS A 397 -12.94 -14.31 10.46
CA LYS A 397 -11.91 -15.31 10.17
C LYS A 397 -10.55 -14.83 10.64
N LEU A 398 -9.80 -15.68 11.30
CA LEU A 398 -8.38 -15.45 11.57
C LEU A 398 -7.60 -15.65 10.27
N ILE A 399 -6.93 -14.59 9.79
CA ILE A 399 -6.14 -14.61 8.56
C ILE A 399 -4.63 -14.52 8.80
N ARG A 400 -4.24 -14.15 10.01
CA ARG A 400 -2.89 -14.28 10.58
C ARG A 400 -3.00 -14.36 12.09
N ARG A 401 -2.42 -15.38 12.72
CA ARG A 401 -2.34 -15.41 14.17
C ARG A 401 -1.38 -14.34 14.71
N ALA A 402 -1.56 -13.95 15.96
CA ALA A 402 -0.56 -13.16 16.65
C ALA A 402 0.78 -13.93 16.75
N GLU A 403 1.87 -13.16 16.79
CA GLU A 403 3.18 -13.73 17.13
C GLU A 403 3.18 -14.26 18.55
N THR A 404 4.02 -15.26 18.78
CA THR A 404 4.33 -15.85 20.08
C THR A 404 5.82 -15.71 20.38
N ASP A 405 6.25 -15.99 21.58
CA ASP A 405 7.66 -16.04 21.96
C ASP A 405 8.46 -16.97 21.02
N LYS A 406 7.82 -18.05 20.55
CA LYS A 406 8.43 -18.97 19.58
C LYS A 406 8.82 -18.28 18.29
N ASP A 407 7.98 -17.39 17.78
CA ASP A 407 8.26 -16.66 16.56
C ASP A 407 9.42 -15.67 16.76
N TYR A 408 9.42 -14.99 17.90
CA TYR A 408 10.48 -14.03 18.25
C TYR A 408 11.85 -14.70 18.43
N PHE A 409 11.89 -15.88 19.04
CA PHE A 409 13.12 -16.62 19.30
C PHE A 409 13.54 -17.56 18.16
N ALA A 410 12.70 -17.74 17.13
CA ALA A 410 12.94 -18.72 16.07
C ALA A 410 14.26 -18.53 15.31
N THR A 411 14.80 -17.32 15.30
CA THR A 411 16.06 -16.98 14.59
C THR A 411 17.30 -17.02 15.50
N PHE A 412 17.15 -17.29 16.79
CA PHE A 412 18.27 -17.35 17.71
C PHE A 412 18.89 -18.74 17.73
N ASP A 413 20.18 -18.80 17.47
CA ASP A 413 20.99 -20.01 17.69
C ASP A 413 21.45 -20.08 19.17
N PHE A 414 20.49 -20.28 20.08
CA PHE A 414 20.74 -20.33 21.53
C PHE A 414 19.83 -21.37 22.20
N CYS A 415 20.35 -22.57 22.39
CA CYS A 415 19.62 -23.76 22.86
C CYS A 415 18.87 -23.58 24.20
N ASP A 416 19.46 -22.85 25.15
CA ASP A 416 18.90 -22.70 26.50
C ASP A 416 17.56 -21.94 26.52
N ILE A 417 17.36 -21.00 25.59
CA ILE A 417 16.07 -20.29 25.44
C ILE A 417 14.99 -21.28 24.97
N MET A 418 15.33 -22.11 23.98
CA MET A 418 14.42 -23.10 23.43
C MET A 418 13.99 -24.12 24.51
N ASP A 419 14.94 -24.57 25.31
CA ASP A 419 14.69 -25.56 26.35
C ASP A 419 13.90 -25.02 27.54
N LYS A 420 14.08 -23.73 27.88
CA LYS A 420 13.47 -23.13 29.06
C LYS A 420 12.07 -22.58 28.83
N TYR A 421 11.81 -21.97 27.65
CA TYR A 421 10.60 -21.19 27.39
C TYR A 421 9.71 -21.72 26.27
N LEU A 422 10.20 -22.66 25.46
CA LEU A 422 9.47 -23.13 24.28
C LEU A 422 8.99 -24.60 24.39
N LYS A 423 9.03 -25.18 25.59
CA LYS A 423 8.51 -26.55 25.90
C LYS A 423 6.99 -26.57 25.98
#